data_43babf0ed43b29119cd54ed49ff10e64
#
_entry.id   43babf0ed43b29119cd54ed49ff10e64
#
_cell.length_a   1.000
_cell.length_b   1.000
_cell.length_c   1.000
_cell.angle_alpha   90.00
_cell.angle_beta   90.00
_cell.angle_gamma   90.00
#
_symmetry.space_group_name_H-M   'P 1'
#
loop_
_entity.id
_entity.type
_entity.pdbx_description
1 polymer ?
#
loop_
_entity_poly.entity_id
_entity_poly.type
_entity_poly.pdbx_seq_one_letter_code
_entity_poly.pdbx_strand_id
1 'polypeptide(L)'
;MQLGVNTKLQIDNQIKDQTELTYTAPLAGEALPSSHNGLGYKNLIKMEFLLADFSEKIKQDHTACIPLLFVEEPESHMHPQMQHTFAGYLQTFLSKISDVHIQTFLTSHSAHIANTMDFSNIRYAQKTKRGVVYKDLGAFGEENPENMDFIKKYLTLSRCDLFFADKVIFVEGASERLLVPDMIEKCDKLGLFAPITYKLPAQYYALIEIGGAYAYKFIPFVRFLGIPCLIITDIDAMKDGRTKSVVSKGKTTSNSTIKWWVRQVKGLPSADKSKIKLEDIINLTADEKTIDKCHIEFQVAENGLCGRSLEEAIKNVNRAFYGLADPVT
;
A
#
# COMPACT_ATOMS: atom_id res chain seq x y z
N MET A 1 -29.15 -2.62 -14.81
CA MET A 1 -29.07 -1.76 -16.00
C MET A 1 -29.44 -2.61 -17.19
N GLN A 2 -30.47 -2.23 -17.97
CA GLN A 2 -30.80 -2.90 -19.22
C GLN A 2 -30.26 -2.09 -20.38
N LEU A 3 -29.48 -2.73 -21.26
CA LEU A 3 -28.94 -2.12 -22.47
C LEU A 3 -29.94 -2.36 -23.61
N GLY A 4 -30.35 -1.30 -24.31
CA GLY A 4 -31.15 -1.35 -25.49
C GLY A 4 -30.36 -0.86 -26.71
N VAL A 5 -30.54 -1.50 -27.85
CA VAL A 5 -29.96 -1.09 -29.14
C VAL A 5 -31.11 -0.59 -30.02
N ASN A 6 -31.10 0.71 -30.35
CA ASN A 6 -32.10 1.30 -31.25
C ASN A 6 -31.42 1.76 -32.55
N THR A 7 -32.01 1.37 -33.68
CA THR A 7 -31.58 1.79 -35.03
C THR A 7 -32.52 2.86 -35.56
N LYS A 8 -32.02 4.05 -35.87
CA LYS A 8 -32.75 5.10 -36.57
C LYS A 8 -32.39 5.06 -38.06
N LEU A 9 -33.38 4.72 -38.89
CA LEU A 9 -33.21 4.76 -40.34
C LEU A 9 -33.64 6.15 -40.85
N GLN A 10 -32.68 6.92 -41.40
CA GLN A 10 -32.99 8.11 -42.23
C GLN A 10 -32.84 7.73 -43.70
N ILE A 11 -33.90 8.01 -44.48
CA ILE A 11 -34.04 7.51 -45.85
C ILE A 11 -33.03 8.09 -46.85
N ASP A 12 -32.41 9.23 -46.54
CA ASP A 12 -31.51 9.94 -47.47
C ASP A 12 -30.01 9.76 -47.26
N ASN A 13 -29.56 8.99 -46.27
CA ASN A 13 -28.15 8.67 -46.09
C ASN A 13 -27.97 7.16 -45.94
N GLN A 14 -27.16 6.62 -46.81
CA GLN A 14 -26.65 5.25 -46.73
C GLN A 14 -26.34 4.88 -45.28
N ILE A 15 -26.75 3.67 -44.87
CA ILE A 15 -26.55 3.09 -43.55
C ILE A 15 -25.07 3.24 -43.11
N LYS A 16 -24.70 4.39 -42.59
CA LYS A 16 -23.46 4.65 -41.89
C LYS A 16 -23.80 5.13 -40.49
N ASP A 17 -23.48 4.30 -39.52
CA ASP A 17 -23.35 4.62 -38.10
C ASP A 17 -24.57 5.18 -37.37
N GLN A 18 -25.76 4.65 -37.58
CA GLN A 18 -26.97 5.07 -36.89
C GLN A 18 -27.47 4.10 -35.81
N THR A 19 -26.56 3.23 -35.34
CA THR A 19 -26.87 2.38 -34.18
C THR A 19 -26.39 3.13 -32.92
N GLU A 20 -27.33 3.56 -32.12
CA GLU A 20 -27.07 4.22 -30.84
C GLU A 20 -27.35 3.25 -29.70
N LEU A 21 -26.34 3.11 -28.80
CA LEU A 21 -26.52 2.40 -27.54
C LEU A 21 -27.35 3.25 -26.60
N THR A 22 -28.52 2.72 -26.20
CA THR A 22 -29.32 3.35 -25.18
C THR A 22 -29.34 2.51 -23.91
N TYR A 23 -29.47 3.15 -22.76
CA TYR A 23 -29.68 2.48 -21.48
C TYR A 23 -30.95 2.95 -20.82
N THR A 24 -31.62 2.04 -20.12
CA THR A 24 -32.83 2.37 -19.35
C THR A 24 -32.41 2.62 -17.91
N ALA A 25 -32.56 3.86 -17.43
CA ALA A 25 -32.36 4.18 -16.03
C ALA A 25 -33.48 3.54 -15.20
N PRO A 26 -33.15 2.85 -14.07
CA PRO A 26 -34.15 2.13 -13.28
C PRO A 26 -35.31 2.98 -12.77
N LEU A 27 -35.12 4.28 -12.63
CA LEU A 27 -36.11 5.24 -12.09
C LEU A 27 -36.82 6.08 -13.14
N ALA A 28 -36.33 6.15 -14.38
CA ALA A 28 -36.89 7.08 -15.40
C ALA A 28 -37.79 6.40 -16.41
N GLY A 29 -37.77 5.07 -16.55
CA GLY A 29 -38.60 4.32 -17.51
C GLY A 29 -38.29 4.61 -18.99
N GLU A 30 -37.50 5.62 -19.29
CA GLU A 30 -37.13 6.04 -20.64
C GLU A 30 -35.71 5.58 -21.00
N ALA A 31 -35.52 5.22 -22.27
CA ALA A 31 -34.19 4.88 -22.79
C ALA A 31 -33.39 6.14 -23.08
N LEU A 32 -32.28 6.33 -22.40
CA LEU A 32 -31.36 7.46 -22.57
C LEU A 32 -30.21 7.09 -23.51
N PRO A 33 -29.77 8.01 -24.38
CA PRO A 33 -28.62 7.76 -25.24
C PRO A 33 -27.32 7.62 -24.44
N SER A 34 -26.37 6.85 -24.97
CA SER A 34 -25.08 6.61 -24.33
C SER A 34 -24.26 7.89 -24.10
N SER A 35 -24.55 8.96 -24.85
CA SER A 35 -23.95 10.28 -24.67
C SER A 35 -24.20 10.88 -23.30
N HIS A 36 -25.26 10.53 -22.62
CA HIS A 36 -25.59 10.98 -21.26
C HIS A 36 -24.84 10.23 -20.17
N ASN A 37 -24.13 9.15 -20.50
CA ASN A 37 -23.28 8.46 -19.54
C ASN A 37 -21.96 9.21 -19.31
N GLY A 38 -21.49 9.23 -18.07
CA GLY A 38 -20.13 9.66 -17.75
C GLY A 38 -19.06 8.78 -18.42
N LEU A 39 -17.85 9.32 -18.58
CA LEU A 39 -16.75 8.64 -19.28
C LEU A 39 -16.44 7.25 -18.69
N GLY A 40 -16.50 7.09 -17.37
CA GLY A 40 -16.26 5.80 -16.73
C GLY A 40 -17.25 4.70 -17.14
N TYR A 41 -18.56 5.03 -17.22
CA TYR A 41 -19.55 4.08 -17.69
C TYR A 41 -19.38 3.75 -19.19
N LYS A 42 -19.03 4.74 -20.00
CA LYS A 42 -18.74 4.51 -21.43
C LYS A 42 -17.56 3.55 -21.60
N ASN A 43 -16.52 3.72 -20.82
CA ASN A 43 -15.36 2.81 -20.83
C ASN A 43 -15.74 1.40 -20.37
N LEU A 44 -16.52 1.27 -19.32
CA LEU A 44 -16.97 -0.04 -18.83
C LEU A 44 -17.78 -0.77 -19.90
N ILE A 45 -18.79 -0.11 -20.49
CA ILE A 45 -19.60 -0.68 -21.57
C ILE A 45 -18.75 -1.07 -22.78
N LYS A 46 -17.81 -0.19 -23.18
CA LYS A 46 -16.90 -0.49 -24.28
C LYS A 46 -16.05 -1.75 -24.00
N MET A 47 -15.53 -1.88 -22.78
CA MET A 47 -14.76 -3.06 -22.39
C MET A 47 -15.61 -4.33 -22.36
N GLU A 48 -16.84 -4.27 -21.87
CA GLU A 48 -17.78 -5.40 -21.90
C GLU A 48 -18.01 -5.89 -23.34
N PHE A 49 -18.21 -4.97 -24.29
CA PHE A 49 -18.36 -5.34 -25.70
C PHE A 49 -17.09 -5.95 -26.29
N LEU A 50 -15.94 -5.36 -26.01
CA LEU A 50 -14.66 -5.89 -26.50
C LEU A 50 -14.37 -7.29 -25.94
N LEU A 51 -14.69 -7.53 -24.67
CA LEU A 51 -14.54 -8.84 -24.04
C LEU A 51 -15.54 -9.86 -24.64
N ALA A 52 -16.78 -9.44 -24.90
CA ALA A 52 -17.78 -10.30 -25.55
C ALA A 52 -17.36 -10.69 -26.98
N ASP A 53 -16.89 -9.72 -27.78
CA ASP A 53 -16.37 -9.95 -29.13
C ASP A 53 -15.14 -10.89 -29.12
N PHE A 54 -14.21 -10.67 -28.16
CA PHE A 54 -13.08 -11.54 -27.95
C PHE A 54 -13.50 -12.97 -27.60
N SER A 55 -14.48 -13.14 -26.73
CA SER A 55 -15.05 -14.46 -26.38
C SER A 55 -15.65 -15.18 -27.59
N GLU A 56 -16.44 -14.47 -28.40
CA GLU A 56 -17.04 -15.06 -29.60
C GLU A 56 -15.99 -15.46 -30.65
N LYS A 57 -14.97 -14.64 -30.86
CA LYS A 57 -13.87 -14.96 -31.77
C LYS A 57 -13.12 -16.21 -31.34
N ILE A 58 -12.82 -16.35 -30.06
CA ILE A 58 -12.15 -17.55 -29.53
C ILE A 58 -13.01 -18.79 -29.73
N LYS A 59 -14.33 -18.73 -29.52
CA LYS A 59 -15.22 -19.88 -29.71
C LYS A 59 -15.34 -20.32 -31.19
N GLN A 60 -15.21 -19.36 -32.10
CA GLN A 60 -15.27 -19.62 -33.54
C GLN A 60 -13.93 -20.09 -34.13
N ASP A 61 -12.82 -19.75 -33.47
CA ASP A 61 -11.49 -20.13 -33.91
C ASP A 61 -11.13 -21.52 -33.36
N HIS A 62 -11.07 -22.50 -34.25
CA HIS A 62 -10.70 -23.88 -33.94
C HIS A 62 -9.17 -24.12 -34.02
N THR A 63 -8.37 -23.05 -34.14
CA THR A 63 -6.91 -23.16 -34.19
C THR A 63 -6.37 -23.53 -32.80
N ALA A 64 -5.45 -24.48 -32.72
CA ALA A 64 -4.75 -24.84 -31.49
C ALA A 64 -3.80 -23.69 -31.08
N CYS A 65 -4.33 -22.68 -30.38
CA CYS A 65 -3.58 -21.54 -29.87
C CYS A 65 -3.93 -21.24 -28.41
N ILE A 66 -3.03 -20.54 -27.74
CA ILE A 66 -3.31 -19.97 -26.40
C ILE A 66 -3.65 -18.50 -26.61
N PRO A 67 -4.94 -18.11 -26.43
CA PRO A 67 -5.33 -16.72 -26.55
C PRO A 67 -4.69 -15.86 -25.45
N LEU A 68 -4.17 -14.70 -25.84
CA LEU A 68 -3.62 -13.71 -24.93
C LEU A 68 -4.55 -12.51 -24.85
N LEU A 69 -4.97 -12.16 -23.65
CA LEU A 69 -5.78 -10.96 -23.39
C LEU A 69 -4.93 -9.93 -22.64
N PHE A 70 -4.74 -8.78 -23.24
CA PHE A 70 -4.08 -7.63 -22.59
C PHE A 70 -5.11 -6.57 -22.27
N VAL A 71 -5.21 -6.19 -21.01
CA VAL A 71 -6.07 -5.11 -20.51
C VAL A 71 -5.19 -4.07 -19.85
N GLU A 72 -5.06 -2.92 -20.50
CA GLU A 72 -4.18 -1.85 -20.01
C GLU A 72 -5.00 -0.77 -19.31
N GLU A 73 -4.61 -0.47 -18.06
CA GLU A 73 -5.16 0.61 -17.22
C GLU A 73 -6.69 0.76 -17.32
N PRO A 74 -7.47 -0.31 -17.05
CA PRO A 74 -8.93 -0.25 -17.20
C PRO A 74 -9.59 0.76 -16.28
N GLU A 75 -8.91 1.17 -15.21
CA GLU A 75 -9.38 2.18 -14.27
C GLU A 75 -9.47 3.58 -14.84
N SER A 76 -8.92 3.84 -16.02
CA SER A 76 -8.92 5.15 -16.65
C SER A 76 -10.32 5.74 -16.72
N HIS A 77 -10.53 6.92 -16.09
CA HIS A 77 -11.80 7.62 -15.94
C HIS A 77 -12.89 6.90 -15.13
N MET A 78 -12.57 5.80 -14.42
CA MET A 78 -13.52 5.10 -13.56
C MET A 78 -13.48 5.62 -12.12
N HIS A 79 -14.65 5.82 -11.54
CA HIS A 79 -14.79 6.05 -10.10
C HIS A 79 -14.29 4.80 -9.32
N PRO A 80 -13.68 4.94 -8.14
CA PRO A 80 -13.15 3.82 -7.33
C PRO A 80 -14.12 2.64 -7.15
N GLN A 81 -15.40 2.91 -6.92
CA GLN A 81 -16.44 1.85 -6.83
C GLN A 81 -16.57 1.04 -8.13
N MET A 82 -16.44 1.71 -9.27
CA MET A 82 -16.51 1.04 -10.58
C MET A 82 -15.25 0.21 -10.86
N GLN A 83 -14.08 0.66 -10.40
CA GLN A 83 -12.83 -0.08 -10.52
C GLN A 83 -12.91 -1.43 -9.80
N HIS A 84 -13.43 -1.43 -8.58
CA HIS A 84 -13.66 -2.66 -7.81
C HIS A 84 -14.67 -3.58 -8.51
N THR A 85 -15.79 -3.02 -9.00
CA THR A 85 -16.82 -3.79 -9.72
C THR A 85 -16.28 -4.38 -11.01
N PHE A 86 -15.48 -3.62 -11.77
CA PHE A 86 -14.85 -4.09 -13.00
C PHE A 86 -13.91 -5.26 -12.75
N ALA A 87 -13.06 -5.18 -11.72
CA ALA A 87 -12.13 -6.25 -11.40
C ALA A 87 -12.86 -7.57 -11.07
N GLY A 88 -13.94 -7.52 -10.28
CA GLY A 88 -14.80 -8.68 -10.01
C GLY A 88 -15.53 -9.20 -11.25
N TYR A 89 -15.98 -8.29 -12.11
CA TYR A 89 -16.60 -8.64 -13.39
C TYR A 89 -15.61 -9.36 -14.31
N LEU A 90 -14.38 -8.85 -14.45
CA LEU A 90 -13.36 -9.46 -15.29
C LEU A 90 -13.04 -10.89 -14.83
N GLN A 91 -12.89 -11.13 -13.54
CA GLN A 91 -12.68 -12.47 -12.99
C GLN A 91 -13.86 -13.41 -13.31
N THR A 92 -15.10 -12.93 -13.12
CA THR A 92 -16.30 -13.70 -13.43
C THR A 92 -16.43 -13.97 -14.93
N PHE A 93 -16.09 -13.00 -15.77
CA PHE A 93 -16.08 -13.16 -17.22
C PHE A 93 -15.07 -14.24 -17.66
N LEU A 94 -13.83 -14.14 -17.18
CA LEU A 94 -12.80 -15.13 -17.50
C LEU A 94 -13.16 -16.55 -17.03
N SER A 95 -13.81 -16.69 -15.88
CA SER A 95 -14.26 -17.99 -15.37
C SER A 95 -15.37 -18.62 -16.22
N LYS A 96 -16.18 -17.82 -16.92
CA LYS A 96 -17.24 -18.31 -17.82
C LYS A 96 -16.73 -18.79 -19.18
N ILE A 97 -15.51 -18.40 -19.56
CA ILE A 97 -14.85 -18.86 -20.79
C ILE A 97 -13.94 -20.06 -20.44
N SER A 98 -14.42 -20.96 -19.57
CA SER A 98 -13.63 -22.04 -18.99
C SER A 98 -13.15 -23.10 -19.99
N ASP A 99 -13.77 -23.18 -21.17
CA ASP A 99 -13.44 -24.18 -22.18
C ASP A 99 -12.13 -23.86 -22.94
N VAL A 100 -11.58 -22.66 -22.74
CA VAL A 100 -10.36 -22.20 -23.40
C VAL A 100 -9.42 -21.59 -22.34
N HIS A 101 -8.17 -22.04 -22.29
CA HIS A 101 -7.14 -21.44 -21.44
C HIS A 101 -6.70 -20.09 -21.98
N ILE A 102 -7.24 -19.00 -21.43
CA ILE A 102 -6.88 -17.63 -21.79
C ILE A 102 -5.81 -17.14 -20.81
N GLN A 103 -4.66 -16.73 -21.34
CA GLN A 103 -3.66 -16.04 -20.53
C GLN A 103 -3.97 -14.53 -20.53
N THR A 104 -4.25 -13.99 -19.35
CA THR A 104 -4.65 -12.59 -19.18
C THR A 104 -3.57 -11.78 -18.49
N PHE A 105 -3.25 -10.62 -19.08
CA PHE A 105 -2.35 -9.61 -18.52
C PHE A 105 -3.13 -8.33 -18.28
N LEU A 106 -3.13 -7.88 -17.02
CA LEU A 106 -3.78 -6.65 -16.60
C LEU A 106 -2.73 -5.69 -16.05
N THR A 107 -2.62 -4.49 -16.62
CA THR A 107 -1.83 -3.41 -16.02
C THR A 107 -2.73 -2.45 -15.26
N SER A 108 -2.29 -1.97 -14.11
CA SER A 108 -3.09 -1.05 -13.30
C SER A 108 -2.24 -0.22 -12.36
N HIS A 109 -2.68 1.02 -12.11
CA HIS A 109 -2.22 1.91 -11.04
C HIS A 109 -3.24 2.04 -9.90
N SER A 110 -4.27 1.20 -9.90
CA SER A 110 -5.36 1.24 -8.92
C SER A 110 -5.14 0.30 -7.75
N ALA A 111 -5.12 0.86 -6.54
CA ALA A 111 -5.18 0.10 -5.30
C ALA A 111 -6.46 -0.76 -5.20
N HIS A 112 -7.56 -0.31 -5.79
CA HIS A 112 -8.84 -1.03 -5.78
C HIS A 112 -8.80 -2.29 -6.65
N ILE A 113 -8.15 -2.21 -7.82
CA ILE A 113 -7.94 -3.37 -8.69
C ILE A 113 -6.95 -4.33 -8.04
N ALA A 114 -5.82 -3.82 -7.54
CA ALA A 114 -4.81 -4.65 -6.87
C ALA A 114 -5.38 -5.44 -5.68
N ASN A 115 -6.30 -4.84 -4.89
CA ASN A 115 -6.96 -5.48 -3.76
C ASN A 115 -7.91 -6.62 -4.14
N THR A 116 -8.42 -6.63 -5.36
CA THR A 116 -9.33 -7.68 -5.85
C THR A 116 -8.60 -8.86 -6.46
N MET A 117 -7.32 -8.68 -6.80
CA MET A 117 -6.53 -9.74 -7.42
C MET A 117 -5.90 -10.66 -6.36
N ASP A 118 -5.69 -11.93 -6.72
CA ASP A 118 -4.89 -12.81 -5.89
C ASP A 118 -3.45 -12.28 -5.87
N PHE A 119 -2.91 -12.15 -4.68
CA PHE A 119 -1.56 -11.64 -4.45
C PHE A 119 -0.48 -12.43 -5.21
N SER A 120 -0.66 -13.73 -5.35
CA SER A 120 0.25 -14.60 -6.11
C SER A 120 0.32 -14.26 -7.59
N ASN A 121 -0.73 -13.63 -8.13
CA ASN A 121 -0.79 -13.23 -9.54
C ASN A 121 -0.20 -11.83 -9.80
N ILE A 122 0.15 -11.09 -8.75
CA ILE A 122 0.68 -9.73 -8.89
C ILE A 122 2.15 -9.77 -9.29
N ARG A 123 2.49 -9.01 -10.31
CA ARG A 123 3.86 -8.72 -10.76
C ARG A 123 4.12 -7.24 -10.58
N TYR A 124 4.95 -6.89 -9.59
CA TYR A 124 5.29 -5.51 -9.29
C TYR A 124 6.37 -5.00 -10.24
N ALA A 125 6.02 -4.00 -11.05
CA ALA A 125 6.94 -3.37 -11.99
C ALA A 125 7.72 -2.25 -11.31
N GLN A 126 9.04 -2.39 -11.20
CA GLN A 126 9.93 -1.40 -10.60
C GLN A 126 10.84 -0.78 -11.66
N LYS A 127 10.81 0.56 -11.77
CA LYS A 127 11.78 1.30 -12.58
C LYS A 127 13.15 1.30 -11.91
N THR A 128 14.17 0.91 -12.64
CA THR A 128 15.56 0.93 -12.21
C THR A 128 16.41 1.75 -13.18
N LYS A 129 17.68 2.01 -12.85
CA LYS A 129 18.61 2.69 -13.75
C LYS A 129 18.84 1.90 -15.07
N ARG A 130 18.60 0.60 -15.08
CA ARG A 130 18.83 -0.30 -16.24
C ARG A 130 17.54 -0.68 -16.99
N GLY A 131 16.40 -0.12 -16.61
CA GLY A 131 15.09 -0.43 -17.18
C GLY A 131 14.07 -0.87 -16.13
N VAL A 132 13.03 -1.56 -16.55
CA VAL A 132 11.98 -2.07 -15.67
C VAL A 132 12.30 -3.49 -15.24
N VAL A 133 12.15 -3.79 -13.96
CA VAL A 133 12.26 -5.13 -13.39
C VAL A 133 10.91 -5.52 -12.82
N TYR A 134 10.46 -6.73 -13.13
CA TYR A 134 9.23 -7.29 -12.57
C TYR A 134 9.56 -8.20 -11.38
N LYS A 135 8.89 -7.98 -10.27
CA LYS A 135 9.02 -8.75 -9.03
C LYS A 135 7.77 -9.59 -8.82
N ASP A 136 7.96 -10.88 -8.66
CA ASP A 136 6.89 -11.85 -8.47
C ASP A 136 6.49 -11.92 -6.99
N LEU A 137 5.28 -11.45 -6.67
CA LEU A 137 4.78 -11.48 -5.29
C LEU A 137 4.41 -12.90 -4.85
N GLY A 138 4.06 -13.78 -5.80
CA GLY A 138 3.82 -15.19 -5.51
C GLY A 138 5.08 -15.88 -4.99
N ALA A 139 6.19 -15.74 -5.71
CA ALA A 139 7.49 -16.28 -5.30
C ALA A 139 7.94 -15.70 -3.95
N PHE A 140 7.76 -14.39 -3.71
CA PHE A 140 8.02 -13.81 -2.40
C PHE A 140 7.20 -14.48 -1.29
N GLY A 141 5.93 -14.78 -1.56
CA GLY A 141 5.03 -15.44 -0.61
C GLY A 141 5.47 -16.87 -0.25
N GLU A 142 5.97 -17.61 -1.23
CA GLU A 142 6.52 -18.96 -1.02
C GLU A 142 7.80 -18.94 -0.17
N GLU A 143 8.67 -17.96 -0.36
CA GLU A 143 9.90 -17.78 0.42
C GLU A 143 9.65 -17.24 1.83
N ASN A 144 8.53 -16.55 2.07
CA ASN A 144 8.22 -15.84 3.33
C ASN A 144 6.81 -16.18 3.87
N PRO A 145 6.41 -17.44 4.04
CA PRO A 145 5.03 -17.83 4.33
C PRO A 145 4.50 -17.25 5.65
N GLU A 146 5.33 -17.16 6.69
CA GLU A 146 4.93 -16.65 8.01
C GLU A 146 4.54 -15.17 7.98
N ASN A 147 5.21 -14.36 7.16
CA ASN A 147 4.92 -12.94 7.03
C ASN A 147 3.79 -12.67 6.03
N MET A 148 3.64 -13.55 5.05
CA MET A 148 2.75 -13.35 3.92
C MET A 148 1.28 -13.26 4.30
N ASP A 149 0.80 -14.14 5.18
CA ASP A 149 -0.58 -14.09 5.66
C ASP A 149 -0.90 -12.81 6.42
N PHE A 150 0.08 -12.31 7.20
CA PHE A 150 -0.05 -11.05 7.89
C PHE A 150 -0.09 -9.88 6.90
N ILE A 151 0.83 -9.86 5.94
CA ILE A 151 0.91 -8.81 4.91
C ILE A 151 -0.36 -8.77 4.06
N LYS A 152 -0.85 -9.93 3.58
CA LYS A 152 -2.10 -10.04 2.81
C LYS A 152 -3.28 -9.44 3.58
N LYS A 153 -3.50 -9.89 4.82
CA LYS A 153 -4.58 -9.40 5.66
C LYS A 153 -4.49 -7.89 5.89
N TYR A 154 -3.28 -7.39 6.11
CA TYR A 154 -3.06 -5.99 6.39
C TYR A 154 -3.27 -5.11 5.15
N LEU A 155 -2.74 -5.50 4.00
CA LEU A 155 -2.92 -4.77 2.74
C LEU A 155 -4.39 -4.75 2.31
N THR A 156 -5.13 -5.84 2.52
CA THR A 156 -6.58 -5.90 2.24
C THR A 156 -7.37 -4.92 3.11
N LEU A 157 -6.97 -4.72 4.36
CA LEU A 157 -7.66 -3.83 5.32
C LEU A 157 -7.22 -2.36 5.19
N SER A 158 -5.95 -2.12 4.87
CA SER A 158 -5.29 -0.82 5.05
C SER A 158 -4.89 -0.11 3.76
N ARG A 159 -5.26 -0.62 2.60
CA ARG A 159 -4.95 -0.05 1.27
C ARG A 159 -3.65 -0.57 0.65
N CYS A 160 -3.72 -0.88 -0.64
CA CYS A 160 -2.55 -1.20 -1.48
C CYS A 160 -1.72 0.04 -1.87
N ASP A 161 -1.86 1.17 -1.16
CA ASP A 161 -1.09 2.40 -1.42
C ASP A 161 0.42 2.15 -1.39
N LEU A 162 0.85 1.13 -0.62
CA LEU A 162 2.25 0.72 -0.56
C LEU A 162 2.85 0.35 -1.92
N PHE A 163 2.06 -0.23 -2.83
CA PHE A 163 2.54 -0.61 -4.16
C PHE A 163 2.84 0.59 -5.06
N PHE A 164 2.24 1.73 -4.78
CA PHE A 164 2.31 2.92 -5.64
C PHE A 164 3.14 4.04 -5.03
N ALA A 165 3.55 3.90 -3.76
CA ALA A 165 4.32 4.91 -3.07
C ALA A 165 5.81 4.84 -3.41
N ASP A 166 6.46 6.00 -3.51
CA ASP A 166 7.91 6.12 -3.65
C ASP A 166 8.66 5.75 -2.37
N LYS A 167 8.00 5.95 -1.22
CA LYS A 167 8.53 5.72 0.13
C LYS A 167 7.42 5.25 1.05
N VAL A 168 7.80 4.61 2.15
CA VAL A 168 6.86 4.24 3.21
C VAL A 168 7.34 4.72 4.56
N ILE A 169 6.41 5.23 5.36
CA ILE A 169 6.61 5.55 6.76
C ILE A 169 5.68 4.66 7.57
N PHE A 170 6.25 3.77 8.37
CA PHE A 170 5.50 2.97 9.32
C PHE A 170 5.45 3.67 10.65
N VAL A 171 4.25 3.78 11.21
CA VAL A 171 4.00 4.36 12.52
C VAL A 171 3.21 3.38 13.39
N GLU A 172 3.30 3.54 14.70
CA GLU A 172 2.75 2.57 15.63
C GLU A 172 1.26 2.77 15.86
N GLY A 173 0.80 4.01 15.91
CA GLY A 173 -0.57 4.33 16.27
C GLY A 173 -1.15 5.57 15.61
N ALA A 174 -2.37 5.90 16.05
CA ALA A 174 -3.14 7.02 15.53
C ALA A 174 -2.50 8.39 15.84
N SER A 175 -1.78 8.52 16.96
CA SER A 175 -1.08 9.75 17.34
C SER A 175 -0.04 10.13 16.30
N GLU A 176 0.83 9.19 15.95
CA GLU A 176 1.85 9.39 14.92
C GLU A 176 1.21 9.63 13.56
N ARG A 177 0.17 8.87 13.23
CA ARG A 177 -0.53 9.02 11.94
C ARG A 177 -1.11 10.43 11.74
N LEU A 178 -1.58 11.06 12.82
CA LEU A 178 -2.10 12.42 12.78
C LEU A 178 -0.99 13.47 12.79
N LEU A 179 0.06 13.26 13.59
CA LEU A 179 1.09 14.26 13.83
C LEU A 179 2.21 14.27 12.80
N VAL A 180 2.60 13.09 12.26
CA VAL A 180 3.75 12.99 11.34
C VAL A 180 3.60 13.86 10.09
N PRO A 181 2.44 13.94 9.40
CA PRO A 181 2.30 14.84 8.25
C PRO A 181 2.54 16.32 8.60
N ASP A 182 1.98 16.79 9.72
CA ASP A 182 2.15 18.15 10.21
C ASP A 182 3.61 18.44 10.64
N MET A 183 4.25 17.45 11.28
CA MET A 183 5.68 17.52 11.63
C MET A 183 6.57 17.64 10.38
N ILE A 184 6.30 16.85 9.34
CA ILE A 184 7.02 16.91 8.05
C ILE A 184 6.88 18.30 7.43
N GLU A 185 5.67 18.84 7.40
CA GLU A 185 5.40 20.18 6.86
C GLU A 185 6.14 21.27 7.67
N LYS A 186 6.14 21.16 9.00
CA LYS A 186 6.87 22.09 9.88
C LYS A 186 8.39 22.00 9.68
N CYS A 187 8.93 20.80 9.56
CA CYS A 187 10.36 20.60 9.27
C CYS A 187 10.75 21.27 7.94
N ASP A 188 9.90 21.18 6.92
CA ASP A 188 10.14 21.84 5.65
C ASP A 188 10.11 23.36 5.77
N LYS A 189 9.09 23.92 6.45
CA LYS A 189 8.98 25.36 6.72
C LYS A 189 10.16 25.91 7.51
N LEU A 190 10.72 25.13 8.42
CA LEU A 190 11.92 25.48 9.19
C LEU A 190 13.23 25.29 8.41
N GLY A 191 13.16 24.81 7.17
CA GLY A 191 14.34 24.57 6.33
C GLY A 191 15.20 23.37 6.75
N LEU A 192 14.70 22.48 7.61
CA LEU A 192 15.46 21.32 8.11
C LEU A 192 15.74 20.30 7.01
N PHE A 193 15.02 20.35 5.89
CA PHE A 193 15.29 19.52 4.71
C PHE A 193 16.27 20.15 3.71
N ALA A 194 16.81 21.33 3.98
CA ALA A 194 17.88 21.90 3.15
C ALA A 194 19.20 21.16 3.42
N PRO A 195 20.01 20.82 2.40
CA PRO A 195 19.92 21.22 0.99
C PRO A 195 19.27 20.18 0.06
N ILE A 196 18.29 19.40 0.53
CA ILE A 196 17.67 18.33 -0.24
C ILE A 196 16.85 18.91 -1.39
N THR A 197 17.16 18.53 -2.63
CA THR A 197 16.50 19.03 -3.85
C THR A 197 15.04 18.63 -3.94
N TYR A 198 14.74 17.38 -3.56
CA TYR A 198 13.36 16.84 -3.58
C TYR A 198 12.87 16.66 -2.15
N LYS A 199 12.12 17.66 -1.67
CA LYS A 199 11.58 17.66 -0.32
C LYS A 199 10.50 16.60 -0.14
N LEU A 200 10.41 16.02 1.05
CA LEU A 200 9.46 14.96 1.36
C LEU A 200 7.99 15.34 1.11
N PRO A 201 7.52 16.58 1.42
CA PRO A 201 6.16 17.00 1.10
C PRO A 201 5.80 17.00 -0.39
N ALA A 202 6.80 17.05 -1.28
CA ALA A 202 6.62 17.01 -2.73
C ALA A 202 6.73 15.60 -3.31
N GLN A 203 6.84 14.56 -2.46
CA GLN A 203 6.96 13.16 -2.86
C GLN A 203 5.75 12.38 -2.39
N TYR A 204 5.39 11.33 -3.14
CA TYR A 204 4.35 10.42 -2.70
C TYR A 204 4.92 9.40 -1.70
N TYR A 205 4.49 9.49 -0.46
CA TYR A 205 4.82 8.51 0.56
C TYR A 205 3.55 7.90 1.17
N ALA A 206 3.60 6.60 1.42
CA ALA A 206 2.55 5.92 2.16
C ALA A 206 2.83 6.02 3.65
N LEU A 207 1.90 6.59 4.42
CA LEU A 207 1.93 6.60 5.89
C LEU A 207 1.03 5.49 6.41
N ILE A 208 1.63 4.44 6.97
CA ILE A 208 0.93 3.21 7.34
C ILE A 208 1.03 3.00 8.86
N GLU A 209 -0.12 2.99 9.51
CA GLU A 209 -0.23 2.64 10.92
C GLU A 209 -0.18 1.11 11.07
N ILE A 210 0.80 0.61 11.82
CA ILE A 210 0.96 -0.81 12.14
C ILE A 210 0.87 -0.99 13.64
N GLY A 211 -0.31 -1.36 14.14
CA GLY A 211 -0.53 -1.54 15.56
C GLY A 211 0.43 -2.56 16.20
N GLY A 212 0.82 -2.29 17.45
CA GLY A 212 1.48 -3.25 18.31
C GLY A 212 2.93 -3.60 17.92
N ALA A 213 3.70 -2.68 17.40
CA ALA A 213 5.12 -2.87 17.11
C ALA A 213 5.42 -4.04 16.13
N TYR A 214 4.55 -4.26 15.14
CA TYR A 214 4.69 -5.34 14.16
C TYR A 214 5.35 -4.92 12.84
N ALA A 215 5.95 -3.73 12.76
CA ALA A 215 6.59 -3.24 11.54
C ALA A 215 7.68 -4.19 11.00
N TYR A 216 8.34 -4.94 11.89
CA TYR A 216 9.36 -5.92 11.50
C TYR A 216 8.85 -6.97 10.51
N LYS A 217 7.56 -7.31 10.52
CA LYS A 217 6.95 -8.26 9.58
C LYS A 217 6.89 -7.74 8.16
N PHE A 218 6.84 -6.41 8.00
CA PHE A 218 6.84 -5.76 6.69
C PHE A 218 8.23 -5.53 6.11
N ILE A 219 9.29 -5.54 6.92
CA ILE A 219 10.63 -5.23 6.46
C ILE A 219 11.07 -6.12 5.30
N PRO A 220 10.91 -7.46 5.34
CA PRO A 220 11.26 -8.32 4.21
C PRO A 220 10.51 -7.93 2.92
N PHE A 221 9.24 -7.58 3.05
CA PHE A 221 8.39 -7.19 1.92
C PHE A 221 8.80 -5.85 1.30
N VAL A 222 9.03 -4.84 2.13
CA VAL A 222 9.48 -3.51 1.68
C VAL A 222 10.87 -3.60 1.02
N ARG A 223 11.77 -4.41 1.58
CA ARG A 223 13.08 -4.71 0.99
C ARG A 223 12.93 -5.42 -0.36
N PHE A 224 12.03 -6.38 -0.44
CA PHE A 224 11.71 -7.06 -1.70
C PHE A 224 11.19 -6.04 -2.73
N LEU A 225 10.25 -5.17 -2.38
CA LEU A 225 9.78 -4.10 -3.27
C LEU A 225 10.89 -3.09 -3.60
N GLY A 226 11.91 -2.95 -2.74
CA GLY A 226 13.02 -2.01 -2.91
C GLY A 226 12.63 -0.55 -2.62
N ILE A 227 11.60 -0.35 -1.82
CA ILE A 227 11.07 0.96 -1.41
C ILE A 227 11.82 1.44 -0.17
N PRO A 228 12.30 2.70 -0.11
CA PRO A 228 12.83 3.28 1.12
C PRO A 228 11.76 3.32 2.22
N CYS A 229 12.17 2.93 3.43
CA CYS A 229 11.27 2.77 4.57
C CYS A 229 11.80 3.51 5.79
N LEU A 230 10.95 4.29 6.44
CA LEU A 230 11.16 4.84 7.77
C LEU A 230 10.19 4.17 8.74
N ILE A 231 10.70 3.68 9.87
CA ILE A 231 9.91 3.11 10.94
C ILE A 231 10.02 4.05 12.14
N ILE A 232 8.91 4.60 12.57
CA ILE A 232 8.80 5.41 13.79
C ILE A 232 8.05 4.57 14.81
N THR A 233 8.69 4.23 15.90
CA THR A 233 8.14 3.31 16.91
C THR A 233 8.54 3.71 18.33
N ASP A 234 7.83 3.22 19.30
CA ASP A 234 8.05 3.53 20.72
C ASP A 234 9.10 2.61 21.36
N ILE A 235 9.91 3.17 22.26
CA ILE A 235 10.88 2.36 23.04
C ILE A 235 10.19 1.34 23.91
N ASP A 236 9.03 1.66 24.47
CA ASP A 236 8.24 0.77 25.31
C ASP A 236 9.05 0.10 26.43
N ALA A 237 9.79 0.91 27.19
CA ALA A 237 10.69 0.43 28.24
C ALA A 237 9.98 -0.39 29.31
N MET A 238 10.62 -1.49 29.72
CA MET A 238 10.12 -2.44 30.71
C MET A 238 11.17 -2.70 31.80
N LYS A 239 10.74 -2.83 33.06
CA LYS A 239 11.64 -3.09 34.19
C LYS A 239 12.14 -4.54 34.22
N ASP A 240 11.21 -5.49 34.00
CA ASP A 240 11.43 -6.95 34.16
C ASP A 240 10.91 -7.77 32.98
N GLY A 241 10.48 -7.10 31.90
CA GLY A 241 9.84 -7.72 30.74
C GLY A 241 8.31 -7.88 30.89
N ARG A 242 7.74 -7.51 32.04
CA ARG A 242 6.27 -7.53 32.32
C ARG A 242 5.75 -6.17 32.76
N THR A 243 6.51 -5.45 33.57
CA THR A 243 6.09 -4.18 34.17
C THR A 243 6.63 -3.01 33.34
N LYS A 244 5.77 -2.09 32.92
CA LYS A 244 6.14 -0.84 32.24
C LYS A 244 7.05 -0.01 33.14
N SER A 245 8.02 0.68 32.54
CA SER A 245 9.00 1.49 33.27
C SER A 245 9.31 2.76 32.50
N VAL A 246 9.73 3.80 33.21
CA VAL A 246 10.44 4.93 32.57
C VAL A 246 11.75 4.44 31.99
N VAL A 247 12.23 5.08 30.93
CA VAL A 247 13.43 4.64 30.19
C VAL A 247 14.64 4.56 31.10
N SER A 248 14.86 5.54 31.98
CA SER A 248 16.00 5.60 32.92
C SER A 248 16.10 4.44 33.92
N LYS A 249 14.97 3.74 34.19
CA LYS A 249 14.88 2.59 35.09
C LYS A 249 14.54 1.28 34.38
N GLY A 250 14.37 1.35 33.07
CA GLY A 250 14.06 0.19 32.22
C GLY A 250 15.28 -0.69 32.02
N LYS A 251 15.04 -1.98 31.82
CA LYS A 251 16.09 -2.99 31.52
C LYS A 251 15.95 -3.59 30.13
N THR A 252 14.77 -3.52 29.54
CA THR A 252 14.46 -4.10 28.22
C THR A 252 13.29 -3.36 27.61
N THR A 253 12.86 -3.76 26.41
CA THR A 253 11.66 -3.24 25.74
C THR A 253 10.57 -4.32 25.60
N SER A 254 9.30 -3.92 25.47
CA SER A 254 8.24 -4.80 24.97
C SER A 254 8.13 -4.78 23.44
N ASN A 255 8.66 -3.77 22.78
CA ASN A 255 8.54 -3.57 21.34
C ASN A 255 9.22 -4.67 20.51
N SER A 256 8.43 -5.40 19.74
CA SER A 256 8.92 -6.53 18.94
C SER A 256 9.75 -6.09 17.73
N THR A 257 9.45 -4.93 17.15
CA THR A 257 10.21 -4.38 16.01
C THR A 257 11.61 -4.00 16.45
N ILE A 258 11.76 -3.31 17.58
CA ILE A 258 13.07 -2.94 18.13
C ILE A 258 13.87 -4.21 18.48
N LYS A 259 13.23 -5.20 19.12
CA LYS A 259 13.90 -6.48 19.43
C LYS A 259 14.41 -7.19 18.18
N TRP A 260 13.59 -7.24 17.13
CA TRP A 260 13.99 -7.83 15.87
C TRP A 260 15.15 -7.06 15.26
N TRP A 261 15.06 -5.72 15.24
CA TRP A 261 16.09 -4.84 14.68
C TRP A 261 17.45 -5.03 15.33
N VAL A 262 17.50 -4.94 16.66
CA VAL A 262 18.74 -5.12 17.42
C VAL A 262 19.37 -6.50 17.16
N ARG A 263 18.56 -7.55 17.06
CA ARG A 263 19.07 -8.89 16.71
C ARG A 263 19.71 -8.91 15.34
N GLN A 264 19.08 -8.30 14.34
CA GLN A 264 19.64 -8.25 12.98
C GLN A 264 21.00 -7.52 12.98
N VAL A 265 21.08 -6.37 13.60
CA VAL A 265 22.29 -5.53 13.61
C VAL A 265 23.41 -6.17 14.43
N LYS A 266 23.09 -6.79 15.56
CA LYS A 266 24.09 -7.47 16.42
C LYS A 266 24.40 -8.90 15.99
N GLY A 267 23.78 -9.40 14.91
CA GLY A 267 24.01 -10.78 14.44
C GLY A 267 23.53 -11.87 15.40
N LEU A 268 22.53 -11.58 16.25
CA LEU A 268 22.02 -12.51 17.23
C LEU A 268 21.00 -13.48 16.58
N PRO A 269 21.05 -14.77 16.92
CA PRO A 269 20.08 -15.74 16.38
C PRO A 269 18.65 -15.36 16.72
N SER A 270 17.72 -15.56 15.79
CA SER A 270 16.29 -15.30 16.00
C SER A 270 15.70 -16.16 17.13
N ALA A 271 16.23 -17.37 17.35
CA ALA A 271 15.86 -18.28 18.44
C ALA A 271 16.45 -17.88 19.81
N ASP A 272 17.34 -16.90 19.85
CA ASP A 272 17.95 -16.45 21.11
C ASP A 272 16.89 -15.77 21.98
N LYS A 273 16.60 -16.39 23.13
CA LYS A 273 15.68 -15.89 24.15
C LYS A 273 16.33 -14.85 25.06
N SER A 274 17.62 -14.49 24.84
CA SER A 274 18.28 -13.44 25.61
C SER A 274 17.48 -12.16 25.54
N LYS A 275 17.30 -11.50 26.67
CA LYS A 275 16.61 -10.20 26.72
C LYS A 275 17.52 -9.15 26.09
N ILE A 276 17.04 -8.52 25.04
CA ILE A 276 17.67 -7.31 24.51
C ILE A 276 17.68 -6.27 25.64
N LYS A 277 18.86 -5.77 25.96
CA LYS A 277 19.00 -4.75 27.00
C LYS A 277 18.62 -3.38 26.45
N LEU A 278 18.06 -2.54 27.30
CA LEU A 278 17.69 -1.18 26.91
C LEU A 278 18.90 -0.34 26.47
N GLU A 279 20.06 -0.60 27.07
CA GLU A 279 21.34 0.01 26.68
C GLU A 279 21.73 -0.31 25.24
N ASP A 280 21.49 -1.54 24.76
CA ASP A 280 21.77 -1.94 23.37
C ASP A 280 20.89 -1.17 22.37
N ILE A 281 19.70 -0.73 22.80
CA ILE A 281 18.77 0.04 21.99
C ILE A 281 19.18 1.51 21.95
N ILE A 282 19.39 2.12 23.12
CA ILE A 282 19.69 3.55 23.24
C ILE A 282 21.02 3.90 22.57
N ASN A 283 21.97 2.96 22.61
CA ASN A 283 23.31 3.15 22.06
C ASN A 283 23.45 2.72 20.59
N LEU A 284 22.35 2.43 19.88
CA LEU A 284 22.41 2.19 18.44
C LEU A 284 22.97 3.43 17.72
N THR A 285 24.01 3.22 16.94
CA THR A 285 24.57 4.27 16.08
C THR A 285 23.63 4.57 14.92
N ALA A 286 23.82 5.70 14.23
CA ALA A 286 23.05 6.06 13.05
C ALA A 286 23.12 4.98 11.95
N ASP A 287 24.31 4.36 11.78
CA ASP A 287 24.50 3.28 10.82
C ASP A 287 23.77 2.01 11.25
N GLU A 288 23.77 1.67 12.54
CA GLU A 288 23.04 0.53 13.08
C GLU A 288 21.51 0.73 13.05
N LYS A 289 21.02 1.96 12.96
CA LYS A 289 19.60 2.27 12.74
C LYS A 289 19.19 2.11 11.27
N THR A 290 20.11 1.75 10.38
CA THR A 290 19.82 1.56 8.95
C THR A 290 20.19 0.15 8.51
N ILE A 291 19.22 -0.55 7.91
CA ILE A 291 19.41 -1.85 7.24
C ILE A 291 18.95 -1.70 5.79
N ASP A 292 19.88 -1.74 4.83
CA ASP A 292 19.62 -1.46 3.42
C ASP A 292 18.94 -0.09 3.22
N LYS A 293 17.66 -0.08 2.78
CA LYS A 293 16.87 1.12 2.59
C LYS A 293 15.85 1.38 3.72
N CYS A 294 15.90 0.58 4.77
CA CYS A 294 15.02 0.71 5.92
C CYS A 294 15.74 1.39 7.07
N HIS A 295 15.12 2.39 7.64
CA HIS A 295 15.63 3.14 8.80
C HIS A 295 14.62 3.08 9.94
N ILE A 296 15.12 2.93 11.18
CA ILE A 296 14.28 2.92 12.39
C ILE A 296 14.62 4.12 13.26
N GLU A 297 13.56 4.78 13.76
CA GLU A 297 13.67 5.82 14.78
C GLU A 297 12.72 5.57 15.94
N PHE A 298 13.17 5.97 17.10
CA PHE A 298 12.45 5.95 18.37
C PHE A 298 12.89 7.10 19.24
N GLN A 299 12.29 7.27 20.43
CA GLN A 299 12.57 8.39 21.31
C GLN A 299 14.05 8.48 21.68
N VAL A 300 14.59 9.69 21.65
CA VAL A 300 15.92 10.04 22.12
C VAL A 300 15.83 10.85 23.40
N ALA A 301 16.93 10.90 24.17
CA ALA A 301 16.97 11.72 25.36
C ALA A 301 17.10 13.21 24.99
N GLU A 302 16.20 14.02 25.51
CA GLU A 302 16.23 15.49 25.43
C GLU A 302 16.16 16.07 26.83
N ASN A 303 17.04 17.01 27.13
CA ASN A 303 17.17 17.61 28.47
C ASN A 303 17.31 16.57 29.61
N GLY A 304 18.03 15.49 29.34
CA GLY A 304 18.23 14.39 30.30
C GLY A 304 17.05 13.43 30.48
N LEU A 305 15.95 13.62 29.76
CA LEU A 305 14.76 12.79 29.82
C LEU A 305 14.53 12.09 28.49
N CYS A 306 14.30 10.79 28.55
CA CYS A 306 13.88 10.00 27.40
C CYS A 306 12.44 9.50 27.64
N GLY A 307 11.53 9.86 26.75
CA GLY A 307 10.15 9.34 26.77
C GLY A 307 10.14 7.87 26.37
N ARG A 308 9.22 7.09 26.93
CA ARG A 308 8.98 5.71 26.51
C ARG A 308 8.03 5.60 25.32
N SER A 309 7.24 6.65 25.09
CA SER A 309 6.32 6.79 23.94
C SER A 309 6.40 8.20 23.38
N LEU A 310 5.80 8.41 22.18
CA LEU A 310 5.73 9.71 21.53
C LEU A 310 5.08 10.75 22.42
N GLU A 311 3.95 10.43 23.07
CA GLU A 311 3.23 11.36 23.94
C GLU A 311 4.08 11.76 25.16
N GLU A 312 4.84 10.81 25.72
CA GLU A 312 5.72 11.11 26.85
C GLU A 312 6.89 11.99 26.40
N ALA A 313 7.46 11.74 25.22
CA ALA A 313 8.50 12.59 24.64
C ALA A 313 7.99 14.02 24.42
N ILE A 314 6.81 14.19 23.82
CA ILE A 314 6.19 15.52 23.63
C ILE A 314 5.99 16.25 24.96
N LYS A 315 5.51 15.54 26.00
CA LYS A 315 5.37 16.12 27.34
C LYS A 315 6.71 16.53 27.95
N ASN A 316 7.74 15.71 27.75
CA ASN A 316 9.08 16.00 28.29
C ASN A 316 9.70 17.25 27.68
N VAL A 317 9.50 17.48 26.40
CA VAL A 317 10.01 18.68 25.69
C VAL A 317 9.19 19.93 26.06
N ASN A 318 7.91 19.77 26.34
CA ASN A 318 6.98 20.88 26.60
C ASN A 318 6.54 20.93 28.08
N ARG A 319 7.44 20.62 29.03
CA ARG A 319 7.12 20.51 30.47
C ARG A 319 6.39 21.73 31.04
N ALA A 320 6.88 22.92 30.72
CA ALA A 320 6.25 24.16 31.17
C ALA A 320 4.79 24.30 30.71
N PHE A 321 4.51 23.93 29.47
CA PHE A 321 3.12 23.93 28.94
C PHE A 321 2.20 22.98 29.72
N TYR A 322 2.73 21.84 30.12
CA TYR A 322 1.96 20.83 30.88
C TYR A 322 2.03 21.06 32.42
N GLY A 323 2.60 22.16 32.91
CA GLY A 323 2.75 22.43 34.32
C GLY A 323 3.60 21.41 35.10
N LEU A 324 4.52 20.71 34.42
CA LEU A 324 5.41 19.74 34.99
C LEU A 324 6.68 20.41 35.54
N ALA A 325 7.09 20.05 36.75
CA ALA A 325 8.35 20.54 37.32
C ALA A 325 9.56 20.10 36.47
N ASP A 326 10.61 20.92 36.40
CA ASP A 326 11.84 20.51 35.76
C ASP A 326 12.40 19.23 36.41
N PRO A 327 13.03 18.36 35.61
CA PRO A 327 13.66 17.17 36.17
C PRO A 327 14.71 17.60 37.17
N VAL A 328 14.60 17.09 38.38
CA VAL A 328 15.66 17.28 39.38
C VAL A 328 16.91 16.57 38.81
N THR A 329 17.95 17.34 38.51
CA THR A 329 19.29 16.86 38.10
C THR A 329 19.91 15.95 39.14
#